data_54d44332d52b175439b5a84a52b4b3b1
#
_entry.id   54d44332d52b175439b5a84a52b4b3b1
#
_cell.length_a   1.000
_cell.length_b   1.000
_cell.length_c   1.000
_cell.angle_alpha   90.00
_cell.angle_beta   90.00
_cell.angle_gamma   90.00
#
_symmetry.space_group_name_H-M   'P 1'
#
loop_
_entity.id
_entity.type
_entity.pdbx_description
1 polymer ?
#
loop_
_entity_poly.entity_id
_entity_poly.type
_entity_poly.pdbx_seq_one_letter_code
_entity_poly.pdbx_strand_id
1 'polypeptide(L)'
;MNTVFLILLTFFLAVMQTVILPSFSLFSDRFDLLIIAALYLSLISTHHSMVIALVMIGCIMDSISGVPFFFHIFSYVLIYLIVHLVKRLIFKQSIIFLIIISLMAVLIQHLLLFFSMFVRQETVTSLGFDFVLLAKQAFQGVIIIPPCITFLHRYRRNWLGMTKRIKKQMAETYRG
;
A
#
# COMPACT_ATOMS: atom_id res chain seq x y z
N MET A 1 16.93 6.09 -4.36
CA MET A 1 16.12 5.37 -3.37
C MET A 1 16.62 3.92 -3.36
N ASN A 2 16.64 3.24 -2.22
CA ASN A 2 17.19 1.87 -2.19
C ASN A 2 16.16 0.89 -2.77
N THR A 3 16.27 0.60 -4.05
CA THR A 3 15.34 -0.27 -4.80
C THR A 3 15.26 -1.67 -4.15
N VAL A 4 16.37 -2.13 -3.59
CA VAL A 4 16.45 -3.40 -2.85
C VAL A 4 15.50 -3.40 -1.63
N PHE A 5 15.45 -2.32 -0.87
CA PHE A 5 14.54 -2.21 0.27
C PHE A 5 13.07 -2.29 -0.16
N LEU A 6 12.72 -1.68 -1.27
CA LEU A 6 11.35 -1.71 -1.79
C LEU A 6 10.94 -3.10 -2.28
N ILE A 7 11.84 -3.77 -3.00
CA ILE A 7 11.60 -5.13 -3.47
C ILE A 7 11.40 -6.06 -2.28
N LEU A 8 12.28 -5.98 -1.27
CA LEU A 8 12.16 -6.78 -0.04
C LEU A 8 10.86 -6.49 0.71
N LEU A 9 10.49 -5.21 0.84
CA LEU A 9 9.25 -4.80 1.49
C LEU A 9 8.02 -5.34 0.77
N THR A 10 7.97 -5.18 -0.55
CA THR A 10 6.84 -5.66 -1.36
C THR A 10 6.74 -7.19 -1.28
N PHE A 11 7.86 -7.89 -1.41
CA PHE A 11 7.91 -9.34 -1.31
C PHE A 11 7.44 -9.81 0.08
N PHE A 12 7.93 -9.18 1.15
CA PHE A 12 7.52 -9.49 2.51
C PHE A 12 6.02 -9.29 2.72
N LEU A 13 5.47 -8.16 2.27
CA LEU A 13 4.03 -7.89 2.38
C LEU A 13 3.19 -8.85 1.54
N ALA A 14 3.66 -9.23 0.34
CA ALA A 14 2.97 -10.21 -0.49
C ALA A 14 2.93 -11.59 0.20
N VAL A 15 4.04 -12.05 0.78
CA VAL A 15 4.10 -13.31 1.55
C VAL A 15 3.20 -13.23 2.78
N MET A 16 3.23 -12.11 3.52
CA MET A 16 2.34 -11.89 4.66
C MET A 16 0.87 -11.98 4.27
N GLN A 17 0.51 -11.40 3.13
CA GLN A 17 -0.86 -11.40 2.63
C GLN A 17 -1.32 -12.77 2.16
N THR A 18 -0.45 -13.54 1.48
CA THR A 18 -0.84 -14.82 0.88
C THR A 18 -0.76 -15.99 1.86
N VAL A 19 0.17 -15.96 2.82
CA VAL A 19 0.45 -17.08 3.73
C VAL A 19 -0.11 -16.83 5.12
N ILE A 20 0.11 -15.65 5.67
CA ILE A 20 -0.15 -15.37 7.08
C ILE A 20 -1.57 -14.85 7.31
N LEU A 21 -2.05 -13.94 6.47
CA LEU A 21 -3.36 -13.34 6.63
C LEU A 21 -4.51 -14.35 6.62
N PRO A 22 -4.55 -15.34 5.70
CA PRO A 22 -5.60 -16.34 5.69
C PRO A 22 -5.66 -17.20 6.95
N SER A 23 -4.54 -17.32 7.68
CA SER A 23 -4.49 -18.09 8.92
C SER A 23 -5.14 -17.38 10.12
N PHE A 24 -5.41 -16.09 10.00
CA PHE A 24 -6.03 -15.30 11.06
C PHE A 24 -7.48 -14.96 10.72
N SER A 25 -8.44 -15.62 11.36
CA SER A 25 -9.88 -15.39 11.18
C SER A 25 -10.36 -13.97 11.56
N LEU A 26 -9.53 -13.21 12.27
CA LEU A 26 -9.83 -11.82 12.65
C LEU A 26 -9.72 -10.83 11.49
N PHE A 27 -8.93 -11.15 10.47
CA PHE A 27 -8.80 -10.31 9.29
C PHE A 27 -9.86 -10.68 8.27
N SER A 28 -10.48 -9.67 7.69
CA SER A 28 -11.38 -9.90 6.57
C SER A 28 -10.59 -10.53 5.43
N ASP A 29 -11.08 -11.62 4.84
CA ASP A 29 -10.45 -12.36 3.73
C ASP A 29 -10.10 -11.50 2.51
N ARG A 30 -10.57 -10.24 2.49
CA ARG A 30 -10.39 -9.27 1.40
C ARG A 30 -9.52 -8.08 1.75
N PHE A 31 -8.85 -8.07 2.93
CA PHE A 31 -8.00 -6.93 3.29
C PHE A 31 -6.68 -6.97 2.52
N ASP A 32 -6.42 -5.92 1.75
CA ASP A 32 -5.22 -5.80 0.93
C ASP A 32 -4.08 -5.14 1.71
N LEU A 33 -3.10 -5.95 2.14
CA LEU A 33 -1.89 -5.43 2.81
C LEU A 33 -0.96 -4.67 1.87
N LEU A 34 -0.99 -4.96 0.56
CA LEU A 34 -0.13 -4.26 -0.40
C LEU A 34 -0.52 -2.78 -0.57
N ILE A 35 -1.74 -2.41 -0.15
CA ILE A 35 -2.13 -0.99 -0.05
C ILE A 35 -1.19 -0.19 0.87
N ILE A 36 -0.61 -0.84 1.90
CA ILE A 36 0.37 -0.22 2.80
C ILE A 36 1.64 0.14 2.01
N ALA A 37 2.11 -0.78 1.16
CA ALA A 37 3.26 -0.50 0.30
C ALA A 37 2.95 0.61 -0.71
N ALA A 38 1.77 0.59 -1.33
CA ALA A 38 1.33 1.61 -2.27
C ALA A 38 1.25 2.99 -1.62
N LEU A 39 0.64 3.09 -0.43
CA LEU A 39 0.58 4.33 0.33
C LEU A 39 1.96 4.81 0.78
N TYR A 40 2.79 3.90 1.28
CA TYR A 40 4.14 4.22 1.70
C TYR A 40 4.99 4.79 0.57
N LEU A 41 4.93 4.16 -0.62
CA LEU A 41 5.59 4.65 -1.83
C LEU A 41 5.06 6.03 -2.24
N SER A 42 3.75 6.21 -2.25
CA SER A 42 3.10 7.48 -2.57
C SER A 42 3.47 8.60 -1.61
N LEU A 43 3.70 8.26 -0.33
CA LEU A 43 4.10 9.23 0.70
C LEU A 43 5.55 9.68 0.56
N ILE A 44 6.45 8.80 0.14
CA ILE A 44 7.90 9.10 0.16
C ILE A 44 8.36 9.89 -1.05
N SER A 45 7.84 9.60 -2.22
CA SER A 45 8.38 10.17 -3.45
C SER A 45 7.30 10.59 -4.45
N THR A 46 7.64 11.62 -5.19
CA THR A 46 6.82 12.17 -6.28
C THR A 46 7.42 11.82 -7.66
N HIS A 47 8.33 10.86 -7.74
CA HIS A 47 9.09 10.55 -8.96
C HIS A 47 8.33 9.56 -9.84
N HIS A 48 8.42 9.72 -11.18
CA HIS A 48 7.79 8.82 -12.15
C HIS A 48 8.19 7.34 -11.97
N SER A 49 9.40 7.06 -11.49
CA SER A 49 9.84 5.69 -11.17
C SER A 49 8.97 4.99 -10.10
N MET A 50 8.20 5.76 -9.32
CA MET A 50 7.27 5.19 -8.34
C MET A 50 6.01 4.65 -8.96
N VAL A 51 5.53 5.29 -10.01
CA VAL A 51 4.36 4.79 -10.76
C VAL A 51 4.68 3.41 -11.34
N ILE A 52 5.90 3.23 -11.87
CA ILE A 52 6.35 1.93 -12.37
C ILE A 52 6.35 0.88 -11.25
N ALA A 53 6.88 1.23 -10.07
CA ALA A 53 6.85 0.33 -8.92
C ALA A 53 5.43 -0.03 -8.48
N LEU A 54 4.50 0.94 -8.47
CA LEU A 54 3.09 0.70 -8.15
C LEU A 54 2.41 -0.20 -9.17
N VAL A 55 2.69 -0.02 -10.46
CA VAL A 55 2.18 -0.89 -11.53
C VAL A 55 2.71 -2.31 -11.33
N MET A 56 3.98 -2.50 -11.02
CA MET A 56 4.56 -3.82 -10.74
C MET A 56 3.90 -4.50 -9.53
N ILE A 57 3.68 -3.74 -8.44
CA ILE A 57 2.98 -4.25 -7.25
C ILE A 57 1.53 -4.63 -7.59
N GLY A 58 0.84 -3.79 -8.38
CA GLY A 58 -0.51 -4.05 -8.85
C GLY A 58 -0.60 -5.30 -9.72
N CYS A 59 0.35 -5.52 -10.63
CA CYS A 59 0.43 -6.74 -11.45
C CYS A 59 0.58 -8.00 -10.58
N ILE A 60 1.45 -7.95 -9.57
CA ILE A 60 1.65 -9.07 -8.64
C ILE A 60 0.33 -9.37 -7.93
N MET A 61 -0.35 -8.33 -7.45
CA MET A 61 -1.60 -8.49 -6.71
C MET A 61 -2.74 -9.00 -7.61
N ASP A 62 -2.87 -8.48 -8.82
CA ASP A 62 -3.87 -8.96 -9.79
C ASP A 62 -3.67 -10.43 -10.15
N SER A 63 -2.41 -10.90 -10.18
CA SER A 63 -2.09 -12.30 -10.44
C SER A 63 -2.45 -13.24 -9.28
N ILE A 64 -2.46 -12.73 -8.04
CA ILE A 64 -2.69 -13.54 -6.83
C ILE A 64 -4.15 -13.50 -6.39
N SER A 65 -4.83 -12.35 -6.52
CA SER A 65 -6.13 -12.10 -5.90
C SER A 65 -7.32 -12.70 -6.65
N GLY A 66 -7.15 -13.16 -7.90
CA GLY A 66 -8.26 -13.66 -8.73
C GLY A 66 -9.30 -12.60 -9.11
N VAL A 67 -9.06 -11.34 -8.82
CA VAL A 67 -9.90 -10.19 -9.22
C VAL A 67 -9.65 -9.87 -10.70
N PRO A 68 -10.54 -9.12 -11.39
CA PRO A 68 -10.31 -8.71 -12.79
C PRO A 68 -8.93 -8.08 -12.98
N PHE A 69 -8.26 -8.51 -14.06
CA PHE A 69 -6.96 -7.97 -14.42
C PHE A 69 -7.02 -6.44 -14.53
N PHE A 70 -5.97 -5.74 -14.09
CA PHE A 70 -5.86 -4.28 -13.97
C PHE A 70 -6.59 -3.62 -12.78
N PHE A 71 -7.33 -4.36 -11.95
CA PHE A 71 -8.05 -3.78 -10.82
C PHE A 71 -7.11 -3.13 -9.79
N HIS A 72 -6.11 -3.88 -9.30
CA HIS A 72 -5.16 -3.37 -8.30
C HIS A 72 -4.19 -2.36 -8.89
N ILE A 73 -3.79 -2.54 -10.17
CA ILE A 73 -2.96 -1.56 -10.87
C ILE A 73 -3.66 -0.20 -10.89
N PHE A 74 -4.92 -0.17 -11.34
CA PHE A 74 -5.69 1.07 -11.42
C PHE A 74 -5.94 1.68 -10.04
N SER A 75 -6.27 0.84 -9.06
CA SER A 75 -6.47 1.24 -7.67
C SER A 75 -5.24 1.92 -7.07
N TYR A 76 -4.06 1.32 -7.20
CA TYR A 76 -2.82 1.87 -6.62
C TYR A 76 -2.36 3.14 -7.32
N VAL A 77 -2.52 3.23 -8.63
CA VAL A 77 -2.23 4.46 -9.37
C VAL A 77 -3.20 5.58 -8.98
N LEU A 78 -4.49 5.28 -8.81
CA LEU A 78 -5.49 6.25 -8.37
C LEU A 78 -5.19 6.74 -6.95
N ILE A 79 -4.86 5.83 -6.04
CA ILE A 79 -4.44 6.17 -4.67
C ILE A 79 -3.21 7.08 -4.70
N TYR A 80 -2.22 6.78 -5.56
CA TYR A 80 -1.04 7.63 -5.73
C TYR A 80 -1.40 9.05 -6.14
N LEU A 81 -2.28 9.21 -7.13
CA LEU A 81 -2.75 10.51 -7.60
C LEU A 81 -3.45 11.30 -6.49
N ILE A 82 -4.36 10.65 -5.76
CA ILE A 82 -5.10 11.28 -4.66
C ILE A 82 -4.17 11.67 -3.52
N VAL A 83 -3.26 10.78 -3.12
CA VAL A 83 -2.25 11.10 -2.10
C VAL A 83 -1.40 12.30 -2.52
N HIS A 84 -1.04 12.37 -3.80
CA HIS A 84 -0.25 13.48 -4.33
C HIS A 84 -1.02 14.82 -4.29
N LEU A 85 -2.32 14.79 -4.62
CA LEU A 85 -3.19 15.95 -4.52
C LEU A 85 -3.39 16.40 -3.06
N VAL A 86 -3.69 15.46 -2.18
CA VAL A 86 -3.91 15.75 -0.75
C VAL A 86 -2.65 16.27 -0.06
N LYS A 87 -1.46 15.73 -0.40
CA LYS A 87 -0.18 16.26 0.07
C LYS A 87 0.05 17.72 -0.29
N ARG A 88 -0.46 18.13 -1.43
CA ARG A 88 -0.34 19.51 -1.91
C ARG A 88 -1.20 20.48 -1.10
N LEU A 89 -2.32 19.98 -0.56
CA LEU A 89 -3.28 20.75 0.23
C LEU A 89 -2.95 20.77 1.73
N ILE A 90 -2.41 19.67 2.25
CA ILE A 90 -2.17 19.50 3.69
C ILE A 90 -0.67 19.46 3.96
N PHE A 91 -0.14 20.53 4.54
CA PHE A 91 1.29 20.79 4.71
C PHE A 91 2.03 19.93 5.76
N LYS A 92 1.35 19.12 6.59
CA LYS A 92 2.03 18.36 7.66
C LYS A 92 1.65 16.88 7.62
N GLN A 93 2.66 16.03 7.61
CA GLN A 93 2.54 14.58 7.86
C GLN A 93 2.17 14.35 9.34
N SER A 94 0.93 14.65 9.70
CA SER A 94 0.37 14.34 11.01
C SER A 94 -0.24 12.93 10.99
N ILE A 95 -0.43 12.34 12.18
CA ILE A 95 -1.13 11.05 12.31
C ILE A 95 -2.55 11.15 11.73
N ILE A 96 -3.21 12.30 11.92
CA ILE A 96 -4.54 12.58 11.35
C ILE A 96 -4.52 12.48 9.82
N PHE A 97 -3.49 13.01 9.18
CA PHE A 97 -3.31 12.90 7.74
C PHE A 97 -3.18 11.44 7.28
N LEU A 98 -2.42 10.60 8.02
CA LEU A 98 -2.29 9.18 7.72
C LEU A 98 -3.63 8.44 7.88
N ILE A 99 -4.44 8.78 8.89
CA ILE A 99 -5.78 8.21 9.10
C ILE A 99 -6.70 8.58 7.92
N ILE A 100 -6.74 9.83 7.52
CA ILE A 100 -7.57 10.29 6.41
C ILE A 100 -7.18 9.58 5.11
N ILE A 101 -5.89 9.51 4.81
CA ILE A 101 -5.40 8.83 3.59
C ILE A 101 -5.69 7.33 3.62
N SER A 102 -5.54 6.65 4.76
CA SER A 102 -5.86 5.23 4.88
C SER A 102 -7.34 4.97 4.64
N LEU A 103 -8.21 5.80 5.21
CA LEU A 103 -9.65 5.71 5.00
C LEU A 103 -10.02 5.92 3.52
N MET A 104 -9.47 6.98 2.92
CA MET A 104 -9.68 7.27 1.49
C MET A 104 -9.21 6.13 0.60
N ALA A 105 -8.06 5.53 0.89
CA ALA A 105 -7.53 4.43 0.11
C ALA A 105 -8.43 3.19 0.15
N VAL A 106 -8.95 2.81 1.32
CA VAL A 106 -9.91 1.70 1.46
C VAL A 106 -11.21 2.00 0.73
N LEU A 107 -11.74 3.22 0.85
CA LEU A 107 -12.96 3.63 0.15
C LEU A 107 -12.80 3.56 -1.37
N ILE A 108 -11.66 4.01 -1.89
CA ILE A 108 -11.36 3.95 -3.33
C ILE A 108 -11.35 2.51 -3.82
N GLN A 109 -10.69 1.59 -3.10
CA GLN A 109 -10.70 0.18 -3.48
C GLN A 109 -12.10 -0.41 -3.51
N HIS A 110 -12.92 -0.11 -2.52
CA HIS A 110 -14.32 -0.58 -2.48
C HIS A 110 -15.15 0.00 -3.61
N LEU A 111 -15.00 1.27 -3.89
CA LEU A 111 -15.72 1.95 -4.97
C LEU A 111 -15.34 1.35 -6.34
N LEU A 112 -14.06 1.08 -6.55
CA LEU A 112 -13.59 0.44 -7.78
C LEU A 112 -14.08 -1.01 -7.89
N LEU A 113 -14.10 -1.75 -6.78
CA LEU A 113 -14.61 -3.12 -6.75
C LEU A 113 -16.11 -3.13 -7.10
N PHE A 114 -16.89 -2.25 -6.51
CA PHE A 114 -18.30 -2.08 -6.84
C PHE A 114 -18.51 -1.74 -8.33
N PHE A 115 -17.73 -0.79 -8.85
CA PHE A 115 -17.78 -0.42 -10.28
C PHE A 115 -17.42 -1.58 -11.18
N SER A 116 -16.40 -2.38 -10.82
CA SER A 116 -16.01 -3.59 -11.57
C SER A 116 -17.12 -4.62 -11.63
N MET A 117 -17.85 -4.86 -10.54
CA MET A 117 -19.01 -5.76 -10.49
C MET A 117 -20.18 -5.25 -11.33
N PHE A 118 -20.43 -3.95 -11.28
CA PHE A 118 -21.47 -3.30 -12.08
C PHE A 118 -21.24 -3.50 -13.58
N VAL A 119 -19.98 -3.33 -14.03
CA VAL A 119 -19.62 -3.50 -15.44
C VAL A 119 -19.77 -4.97 -15.89
N ARG A 120 -19.56 -5.94 -15.00
CA ARG A 120 -19.71 -7.37 -15.30
C ARG A 120 -21.15 -7.86 -15.35
N GLN A 121 -22.13 -7.01 -15.04
CA GLN A 121 -23.55 -7.37 -14.94
C GLN A 121 -23.79 -8.57 -13.99
N GLU A 122 -22.87 -8.84 -13.07
CA GLU A 122 -23.11 -9.81 -12.01
C GLU A 122 -24.29 -9.29 -11.18
N THR A 123 -25.30 -10.14 -11.03
CA THR A 123 -26.55 -9.76 -10.34
C THR A 123 -26.24 -9.18 -8.97
N VAL A 124 -26.49 -7.89 -8.79
CA VAL A 124 -26.27 -7.11 -7.55
C VAL A 124 -26.99 -7.75 -6.35
N THR A 125 -27.92 -8.66 -6.58
CA THR A 125 -28.69 -9.41 -5.57
C THR A 125 -27.88 -10.43 -4.79
N SER A 126 -26.75 -10.93 -5.32
CA SER A 126 -25.88 -11.88 -4.60
C SER A 126 -24.76 -11.22 -3.80
N LEU A 127 -24.51 -9.94 -4.05
CA LEU A 127 -23.49 -9.15 -3.40
C LEU A 127 -24.15 -7.87 -2.86
N GLY A 128 -25.08 -8.03 -1.93
CA GLY A 128 -25.60 -6.90 -1.17
C GLY A 128 -24.41 -6.04 -0.76
N PHE A 129 -24.50 -4.72 -1.01
CA PHE A 129 -23.48 -3.76 -0.57
C PHE A 129 -23.30 -3.96 0.93
N ASP A 130 -22.32 -4.75 1.31
CA ASP A 130 -22.17 -5.21 2.68
C ASP A 130 -21.48 -4.08 3.46
N PHE A 131 -22.32 -3.12 3.89
CA PHE A 131 -21.86 -2.00 4.73
C PHE A 131 -21.06 -2.48 5.94
N VAL A 132 -21.38 -3.65 6.47
CA VAL A 132 -20.66 -4.25 7.58
C VAL A 132 -19.25 -4.64 7.17
N LEU A 133 -19.10 -5.23 5.99
CA LEU A 133 -17.80 -5.58 5.44
C LEU A 133 -16.95 -4.32 5.17
N LEU A 134 -17.54 -3.31 4.55
CA LEU A 134 -16.88 -2.03 4.28
C LEU A 134 -16.45 -1.35 5.58
N ALA A 135 -17.34 -1.27 6.57
CA ALA A 135 -17.03 -0.69 7.87
C ALA A 135 -15.91 -1.45 8.58
N LYS A 136 -15.94 -2.80 8.54
CA LYS A 136 -14.88 -3.66 9.10
C LYS A 136 -13.53 -3.40 8.42
N GLN A 137 -13.49 -3.34 7.10
CA GLN A 137 -12.25 -3.09 6.35
C GLN A 137 -11.73 -1.66 6.54
N ALA A 138 -12.62 -0.66 6.58
CA ALA A 138 -12.25 0.71 6.89
C ALA A 138 -11.64 0.82 8.29
N PHE A 139 -12.26 0.17 9.27
CA PHE A 139 -11.76 0.13 10.65
C PHE A 139 -10.39 -0.56 10.74
N GLN A 140 -10.22 -1.71 10.07
CA GLN A 140 -8.95 -2.41 9.99
C GLN A 140 -7.88 -1.55 9.29
N GLY A 141 -8.23 -0.88 8.19
CA GLY A 141 -7.33 0.01 7.47
C GLY A 141 -6.84 1.17 8.34
N VAL A 142 -7.76 1.82 9.06
CA VAL A 142 -7.42 2.94 9.96
C VAL A 142 -6.52 2.51 11.13
N ILE A 143 -6.71 1.29 11.64
CA ILE A 143 -5.89 0.78 12.76
C ILE A 143 -4.52 0.30 12.28
N ILE A 144 -4.45 -0.40 11.14
CA ILE A 144 -3.23 -1.10 10.71
C ILE A 144 -2.31 -0.19 9.89
N ILE A 145 -2.87 0.60 8.96
CA ILE A 145 -2.06 1.37 7.99
C ILE A 145 -1.19 2.44 8.67
N PRO A 146 -1.71 3.32 9.56
CA PRO A 146 -0.91 4.39 10.15
C PRO A 146 0.30 3.90 10.97
N PRO A 147 0.16 2.91 11.89
CA PRO A 147 1.31 2.40 12.64
C PRO A 147 2.31 1.69 11.72
N CYS A 148 1.86 0.93 10.71
CA CYS A 148 2.75 0.28 9.75
C CYS A 148 3.56 1.30 8.95
N ILE A 149 2.94 2.36 8.44
CA ILE A 149 3.64 3.42 7.71
C ILE A 149 4.66 4.13 8.61
N THR A 150 4.29 4.43 9.86
CA THR A 150 5.19 5.07 10.83
C THR A 150 6.38 4.17 11.15
N PHE A 151 6.13 2.87 11.34
CA PHE A 151 7.17 1.87 11.57
C PHE A 151 8.13 1.76 10.37
N LEU A 152 7.58 1.67 9.16
CA LEU A 152 8.36 1.62 7.92
C LEU A 152 9.22 2.87 7.72
N HIS A 153 8.68 4.04 8.06
CA HIS A 153 9.43 5.30 7.99
C HIS A 153 10.61 5.31 8.96
N ARG A 154 10.40 4.83 10.20
CA ARG A 154 11.45 4.71 11.22
C ARG A 154 12.51 3.69 10.82
N TYR A 155 12.10 2.54 10.31
CA TYR A 155 12.99 1.47 9.86
C TYR A 155 13.87 1.93 8.68
N ARG A 156 13.29 2.59 7.69
CA ARG A 156 14.02 3.17 6.57
C ARG A 156 15.06 4.20 7.01
N ARG A 157 14.75 5.03 7.98
CA ARG A 157 15.71 6.03 8.51
C ARG A 157 16.94 5.33 9.13
N ASN A 158 16.72 4.26 9.85
CA ASN A 158 17.81 3.46 10.43
C ASN A 158 18.64 2.77 9.34
N TRP A 159 17.99 2.18 8.34
CA TRP A 159 18.64 1.54 7.20
C TRP A 159 19.54 2.50 6.41
N LEU A 160 19.07 3.69 6.14
CA LEU A 160 19.87 4.73 5.47
C LEU A 160 21.06 5.20 6.32
N GLY A 161 20.92 5.19 7.64
CA GLY A 161 22.02 5.47 8.56
C GLY A 161 23.12 4.40 8.50
N MET A 162 22.74 3.12 8.48
CA MET A 162 23.68 1.99 8.35
C MET A 162 24.41 1.99 7.01
N THR A 163 23.69 2.17 5.91
CA THR A 163 24.30 2.21 4.57
C THR A 163 25.26 3.38 4.39
N LYS A 164 25.00 4.51 4.99
CA LYS A 164 25.96 5.65 5.00
C LYS A 164 27.22 5.32 5.81
N ARG A 165 27.10 4.66 6.96
CA ARG A 165 28.25 4.26 7.79
C ARG A 165 29.13 3.24 7.05
N ILE A 166 28.54 2.23 6.43
CA ILE A 166 29.26 1.21 5.63
C ILE A 166 30.01 1.85 4.47
N LYS A 167 29.36 2.75 3.72
CA LYS A 167 30.03 3.47 2.62
C LYS A 167 31.18 4.33 3.12
N LYS A 168 31.06 4.97 4.29
CA LYS A 168 32.16 5.77 4.86
C LYS A 168 33.34 4.89 5.26
N GLN A 169 33.08 3.76 5.92
CA GLN A 169 34.13 2.79 6.29
C GLN A 169 34.86 2.22 5.05
N MET A 170 34.11 1.84 4.00
CA MET A 170 34.72 1.38 2.74
C MET A 170 35.61 2.48 2.12
N ALA A 171 35.16 3.73 2.11
CA ALA A 171 35.94 4.84 1.54
C ALA A 171 37.21 5.13 2.35
N GLU A 172 37.21 4.92 3.65
CA GLU A 172 38.39 5.07 4.52
C GLU A 172 39.38 3.92 4.32
N THR A 173 38.89 2.69 4.13
CA THR A 173 39.74 1.51 3.84
C THR A 173 40.44 1.57 2.48
N TYR A 174 39.84 2.27 1.50
CA TYR A 174 40.45 2.45 0.15
C TYR A 174 41.43 3.62 0.09
N ARG A 175 41.52 4.47 1.13
CA ARG A 175 42.42 5.65 1.17
C ARG A 175 43.69 5.42 1.99
N GLY A 176 43.76 4.35 2.76
CA GLY A 176 44.96 3.94 3.53
C GLY A 176 45.66 2.80 2.81
#